data_37b6764729e8cef1dd50aa36c6bed304
#
_entry.id   37b6764729e8cef1dd50aa36c6bed304
#
_cell.length_a   1.000
_cell.length_b   1.000
_cell.length_c   1.000
_cell.angle_alpha   90.00
_cell.angle_beta   90.00
_cell.angle_gamma   90.00
#
_symmetry.space_group_name_H-M   'P 1'
#
loop_
_entity.id
_entity.type
_entity.pdbx_description
1 polymer ?
#
loop_
_entity_poly.entity_id
_entity_poly.type
_entity_poly.pdbx_seq_one_letter_code
_entity_poly.pdbx_strand_id
1 'polypeptide(L)'
;MTTASRPNTKVARVIEKYDLGGLGEDLEEAWTGVAGERASLRDLADEFNRSVLEAALRAAGETVAEADVESAYSTLTDDDVSRADEMRKRRELERAGVDVDDVLGDFVTHQAIHTYLTDYRGAELPDRSEGLVDRKIETLERLQGRTSAVTESTIETLVSGGHITDRDYQVFLDVRVVCGDCGTDHVVSDLL
;
A
#
# COMPACT_ATOMS: atom_id res chain seq x y z
N MET A 1 23.27 -31.46 14.65
CA MET A 1 22.84 -30.13 14.14
C MET A 1 21.89 -30.40 12.97
N THR A 2 20.60 -30.44 13.25
CA THR A 2 19.57 -30.72 12.26
C THR A 2 19.24 -29.41 11.56
N THR A 3 19.73 -29.22 10.35
CA THR A 3 19.29 -28.13 9.47
C THR A 3 17.84 -28.42 9.12
N ALA A 4 16.91 -27.76 9.81
CA ALA A 4 15.52 -27.71 9.38
C ALA A 4 15.51 -27.14 7.96
N SER A 5 15.15 -27.97 6.98
CA SER A 5 14.95 -27.54 5.60
C SER A 5 13.82 -26.51 5.63
N ARG A 6 14.15 -25.23 5.42
CA ARG A 6 13.15 -24.17 5.24
C ARG A 6 12.23 -24.55 4.08
N PRO A 7 10.92 -24.42 4.20
CA PRO A 7 10.03 -24.72 3.09
C PRO A 7 10.43 -23.87 1.89
N ASN A 8 10.69 -24.55 0.76
CA ASN A 8 11.15 -23.89 -0.47
C ASN A 8 9.94 -23.23 -1.16
N THR A 9 9.60 -22.00 -0.77
CA THR A 9 8.51 -21.24 -1.39
C THR A 9 8.93 -20.67 -2.75
N LYS A 10 7.97 -20.46 -3.65
CA LYS A 10 8.24 -19.81 -4.95
C LYS A 10 8.91 -18.45 -4.76
N VAL A 11 8.43 -17.63 -3.81
CA VAL A 11 8.98 -16.32 -3.49
C VAL A 11 10.46 -16.42 -3.11
N ALA A 12 10.82 -17.32 -2.19
CA ALA A 12 12.21 -17.50 -1.76
C ALA A 12 13.13 -17.89 -2.93
N ARG A 13 12.68 -18.80 -3.83
CA ARG A 13 13.44 -19.20 -5.01
C ARG A 13 13.64 -18.07 -6.01
N VAL A 14 12.62 -17.24 -6.20
CA VAL A 14 12.69 -16.10 -7.11
C VAL A 14 13.62 -15.02 -6.55
N ILE A 15 13.57 -14.74 -5.24
CA ILE A 15 14.54 -13.85 -4.58
C ILE A 15 15.98 -14.30 -4.83
N GLU A 16 16.28 -15.60 -4.67
CA GLU A 16 17.60 -16.16 -4.97
C GLU A 16 17.95 -16.04 -6.46
N LYS A 17 17.02 -16.38 -7.35
CA LYS A 17 17.23 -16.39 -8.81
C LYS A 17 17.62 -15.01 -9.35
N TYR A 18 17.00 -13.95 -8.83
CA TYR A 18 17.18 -12.57 -9.31
C TYR A 18 18.08 -11.72 -8.40
N ASP A 19 18.72 -12.33 -7.39
CA ASP A 19 19.60 -11.64 -6.41
C ASP A 19 18.91 -10.43 -5.74
N LEU A 20 17.65 -10.61 -5.36
CA LEU A 20 16.83 -9.60 -4.69
C LEU A 20 17.06 -9.61 -3.17
N GLY A 21 18.33 -9.58 -2.74
CA GLY A 21 18.67 -9.56 -1.32
C GLY A 21 18.06 -8.34 -0.60
N GLY A 22 17.42 -8.59 0.56
CA GLY A 22 16.72 -7.55 1.34
C GLY A 22 15.21 -7.46 1.06
N LEU A 23 14.77 -7.72 -0.18
CA LEU A 23 13.34 -7.59 -0.55
C LEU A 23 12.39 -8.39 0.38
N GLY A 24 12.84 -9.54 0.88
CA GLY A 24 12.05 -10.33 1.83
C GLY A 24 11.82 -9.62 3.17
N GLU A 25 12.77 -8.81 3.64
CA GLU A 25 12.66 -7.99 4.85
C GLU A 25 11.74 -6.80 4.59
N ASP A 26 11.92 -6.14 3.46
CA ASP A 26 11.09 -5.00 3.06
C ASP A 26 9.60 -5.39 2.94
N LEU A 27 9.31 -6.55 2.34
CA LEU A 27 7.95 -7.09 2.26
C LEU A 27 7.34 -7.39 3.64
N GLU A 28 8.13 -7.91 4.58
CA GLU A 28 7.68 -8.19 5.94
C GLU A 28 7.41 -6.91 6.70
N GLU A 29 8.31 -5.92 6.65
CA GLU A 29 8.13 -4.61 7.28
C GLU A 29 6.90 -3.88 6.73
N ALA A 30 6.72 -3.87 5.41
CA ALA A 30 5.57 -3.26 4.77
C ALA A 30 4.25 -3.98 5.11
N TRP A 31 4.26 -5.32 5.22
CA TRP A 31 3.07 -6.08 5.60
C TRP A 31 2.67 -5.92 7.05
N THR A 32 3.65 -5.91 7.96
CA THR A 32 3.41 -5.75 9.41
C THR A 32 3.10 -4.31 9.78
N GLY A 33 3.58 -3.34 8.97
CA GLY A 33 3.40 -1.91 9.23
C GLY A 33 4.38 -1.36 10.26
N VAL A 34 5.50 -2.05 10.50
CA VAL A 34 6.55 -1.59 11.45
C VAL A 34 7.17 -0.27 10.98
N ALA A 35 7.31 -0.09 9.66
CA ALA A 35 7.88 1.12 9.08
C ALA A 35 6.83 2.22 8.76
N GLY A 36 5.52 1.98 8.99
CA GLY A 36 4.48 2.96 8.66
C GLY A 36 3.11 2.33 8.37
N GLU A 37 2.43 2.84 7.35
CA GLU A 37 1.14 2.28 6.92
C GLU A 37 1.31 0.91 6.29
N ARG A 38 0.42 -0.02 6.62
CA ARG A 38 0.47 -1.40 6.13
C ARG A 38 0.10 -1.49 4.67
N ALA A 39 0.97 -2.13 3.89
CA ALA A 39 0.67 -2.50 2.52
C ALA A 39 -0.29 -3.71 2.43
N SER A 40 -1.12 -3.74 1.39
CA SER A 40 -1.93 -4.92 1.11
C SER A 40 -1.08 -6.03 0.47
N LEU A 41 -1.49 -7.29 0.64
CA LEU A 41 -0.81 -8.42 -0.01
C LEU A 41 -0.79 -8.34 -1.54
N ARG A 42 -1.74 -7.62 -2.14
CA ARG A 42 -1.77 -7.39 -3.59
C ARG A 42 -0.72 -6.39 -4.00
N ASP A 43 -0.64 -5.25 -3.30
CA ASP A 43 0.38 -4.23 -3.56
C ASP A 43 1.79 -4.82 -3.40
N LEU A 44 2.00 -5.67 -2.38
CA LEU A 44 3.26 -6.37 -2.16
C LEU A 44 3.58 -7.39 -3.27
N ALA A 45 2.58 -8.07 -3.83
CA ALA A 45 2.80 -8.95 -4.97
C ALA A 45 3.16 -8.17 -6.23
N ASP A 46 2.53 -7.03 -6.45
CA ASP A 46 2.82 -6.14 -7.58
C ASP A 46 4.22 -5.53 -7.45
N GLU A 47 4.62 -5.08 -6.26
CA GLU A 47 5.96 -4.58 -5.97
C GLU A 47 7.02 -5.66 -6.17
N PHE A 48 6.79 -6.86 -5.67
CA PHE A 48 7.66 -8.01 -5.88
C PHE A 48 7.86 -8.30 -7.37
N ASN A 49 6.77 -8.38 -8.13
CA ASN A 49 6.82 -8.70 -9.56
C ASN A 49 7.51 -7.60 -10.38
N ARG A 50 7.35 -6.32 -9.99
CA ARG A 50 8.12 -5.21 -10.59
C ARG A 50 9.61 -5.34 -10.31
N SER A 51 9.98 -5.70 -9.08
CA SER A 51 11.39 -5.93 -8.71
C SER A 51 12.01 -7.07 -9.51
N VAL A 52 11.25 -8.13 -9.77
CA VAL A 52 11.67 -9.25 -10.65
C VAL A 52 11.91 -8.77 -12.09
N LEU A 53 10.97 -8.00 -12.65
CA LEU A 53 11.09 -7.46 -14.00
C LEU A 53 12.28 -6.50 -14.12
N GLU A 54 12.46 -5.63 -13.13
CA GLU A 54 13.60 -4.70 -13.07
C GLU A 54 14.94 -5.44 -13.02
N ALA A 55 15.05 -6.48 -12.19
CA ALA A 55 16.25 -7.29 -12.10
C ALA A 55 16.55 -8.02 -13.42
N ALA A 56 15.53 -8.54 -14.10
CA ALA A 56 15.68 -9.17 -15.40
C ALA A 56 16.19 -8.18 -16.47
N LEU A 57 15.64 -6.96 -16.48
CA LEU A 57 16.09 -5.90 -17.40
C LEU A 57 17.53 -5.49 -17.11
N ARG A 58 17.90 -5.29 -15.85
CA ARG A 58 19.29 -4.99 -15.46
C ARG A 58 20.26 -6.12 -15.88
N ALA A 59 19.86 -7.36 -15.70
CA ALA A 59 20.67 -8.52 -16.12
C ALA A 59 20.88 -8.56 -17.65
N ALA A 60 19.91 -8.08 -18.42
CA ALA A 60 20.02 -7.91 -19.87
C ALA A 60 20.89 -6.71 -20.29
N GLY A 61 21.39 -5.91 -19.35
CA GLY A 61 22.27 -4.76 -19.59
C GLY A 61 21.53 -3.44 -19.84
N GLU A 62 20.22 -3.40 -19.59
CA GLU A 62 19.42 -2.19 -19.73
C GLU A 62 19.56 -1.28 -18.50
N THR A 63 19.66 0.02 -18.74
CA THR A 63 19.51 1.03 -17.69
C THR A 63 18.05 1.45 -17.65
N VAL A 64 17.31 1.03 -16.61
CA VAL A 64 15.86 1.17 -16.56
C VAL A 64 15.48 2.22 -15.53
N ALA A 65 14.63 3.17 -15.93
CA ALA A 65 13.96 4.05 -14.99
C ALA A 65 12.73 3.34 -14.38
N GLU A 66 12.38 3.67 -13.15
CA GLU A 66 11.22 3.10 -12.44
C GLU A 66 9.91 3.22 -13.26
N ALA A 67 9.71 4.37 -13.94
CA ALA A 67 8.57 4.60 -14.81
C ALA A 67 8.50 3.63 -16.01
N ASP A 68 9.64 3.18 -16.50
CA ASP A 68 9.70 2.22 -17.62
C ASP A 68 9.35 0.81 -17.14
N VAL A 69 9.77 0.44 -15.92
CA VAL A 69 9.39 -0.83 -15.28
C VAL A 69 7.88 -0.88 -15.02
N GLU A 70 7.33 0.19 -14.45
CA GLU A 70 5.89 0.31 -14.18
C GLU A 70 5.07 0.19 -15.47
N SER A 71 5.47 0.91 -16.52
CA SER A 71 4.82 0.84 -17.84
C SER A 71 4.91 -0.54 -18.47
N ALA A 72 6.05 -1.22 -18.33
CA ALA A 72 6.23 -2.57 -18.86
C ALA A 72 5.40 -3.58 -18.05
N TYR A 73 5.42 -3.48 -16.72
CA TYR A 73 4.66 -4.33 -15.83
C TYR A 73 3.15 -4.23 -16.09
N SER A 74 2.59 -3.03 -16.09
CA SER A 74 1.16 -2.82 -16.36
C SER A 74 0.76 -3.31 -17.75
N THR A 75 1.60 -3.08 -18.78
CA THR A 75 1.32 -3.58 -20.14
C THR A 75 1.28 -5.11 -20.22
N LEU A 76 2.06 -5.80 -19.37
CA LEU A 76 2.13 -7.27 -19.38
C LEU A 76 1.08 -7.96 -18.49
N THR A 77 0.50 -7.23 -17.52
CA THR A 77 -0.36 -7.82 -16.47
C THR A 77 -1.78 -7.30 -16.44
N ASP A 78 -2.06 -6.16 -17.08
CA ASP A 78 -3.37 -5.53 -17.07
C ASP A 78 -4.27 -6.15 -18.16
N ASP A 79 -5.42 -6.66 -17.74
CA ASP A 79 -6.43 -7.29 -18.62
C ASP A 79 -7.08 -6.28 -19.59
N ASP A 80 -7.02 -4.98 -19.30
CA ASP A 80 -7.58 -3.91 -20.15
C ASP A 80 -6.63 -3.50 -21.29
N VAL A 81 -5.38 -3.97 -21.29
CA VAL A 81 -4.39 -3.69 -22.33
C VAL A 81 -4.70 -4.49 -23.59
N SER A 82 -4.63 -3.84 -24.75
CA SER A 82 -4.85 -4.52 -26.02
C SER A 82 -3.77 -5.59 -26.26
N ARG A 83 -4.19 -6.76 -26.78
CA ARG A 83 -3.25 -7.84 -27.13
C ARG A 83 -2.14 -7.38 -28.09
N ALA A 84 -2.41 -6.35 -28.91
CA ALA A 84 -1.42 -5.80 -29.83
C ALA A 84 -0.32 -5.03 -29.09
N ASP A 85 -0.68 -4.30 -28.03
CA ASP A 85 0.26 -3.53 -27.21
C ASP A 85 1.06 -4.48 -26.31
N GLU A 86 0.43 -5.48 -25.69
CA GLU A 86 1.11 -6.55 -24.95
C GLU A 86 2.17 -7.24 -25.85
N MET A 87 1.78 -7.68 -27.05
CA MET A 87 2.70 -8.35 -27.98
C MET A 87 3.82 -7.44 -28.46
N ARG A 88 3.58 -6.13 -28.56
CA ARG A 88 4.61 -5.16 -28.89
C ARG A 88 5.62 -5.03 -27.75
N LYS A 89 5.15 -4.91 -26.52
CA LYS A 89 5.98 -4.82 -25.32
C LYS A 89 6.82 -6.10 -25.12
N ARG A 90 6.22 -7.27 -25.28
CA ARG A 90 6.94 -8.56 -25.24
C ARG A 90 8.13 -8.58 -26.21
N ARG A 91 7.89 -8.22 -27.47
CA ARG A 91 8.95 -8.17 -28.49
C ARG A 91 10.04 -7.14 -28.20
N GLU A 92 9.67 -6.03 -27.57
CA GLU A 92 10.62 -5.00 -27.12
C GLU A 92 11.56 -5.57 -26.05
N LEU A 93 11.01 -6.21 -25.02
CA LEU A 93 11.75 -6.84 -23.93
C LEU A 93 12.62 -8.01 -24.42
N GLU A 94 12.09 -8.85 -25.32
CA GLU A 94 12.87 -9.95 -25.94
C GLU A 94 14.06 -9.43 -26.76
N ARG A 95 13.92 -8.29 -27.46
CA ARG A 95 15.04 -7.66 -28.18
C ARG A 95 16.08 -7.07 -27.23
N ALA A 96 15.67 -6.62 -26.06
CA ALA A 96 16.55 -6.19 -24.97
C ALA A 96 17.28 -7.38 -24.33
N GLY A 97 16.91 -8.63 -24.65
CA GLY A 97 17.54 -9.85 -24.13
C GLY A 97 16.83 -10.45 -22.91
N VAL A 98 15.61 -10.02 -22.60
CA VAL A 98 14.80 -10.57 -21.51
C VAL A 98 14.00 -11.77 -22.01
N ASP A 99 14.07 -12.91 -21.32
CA ASP A 99 13.13 -14.02 -21.52
C ASP A 99 11.82 -13.70 -20.81
N VAL A 100 10.87 -13.16 -21.56
CA VAL A 100 9.60 -12.66 -21.00
C VAL A 100 8.75 -13.79 -20.42
N ASP A 101 8.76 -14.97 -21.03
CA ASP A 101 7.97 -16.12 -20.55
C ASP A 101 8.55 -16.67 -19.23
N ASP A 102 9.87 -16.70 -19.08
CA ASP A 102 10.54 -17.09 -17.85
C ASP A 102 10.25 -16.08 -16.72
N VAL A 103 10.33 -14.78 -17.00
CA VAL A 103 10.02 -13.71 -16.04
C VAL A 103 8.57 -13.77 -15.59
N LEU A 104 7.61 -13.87 -16.51
CA LEU A 104 6.19 -13.99 -16.19
C LEU A 104 5.88 -15.29 -15.42
N GLY A 105 6.61 -16.38 -15.75
CA GLY A 105 6.54 -17.64 -15.01
C GLY A 105 7.01 -17.50 -13.55
N ASP A 106 7.85 -16.53 -13.25
CA ASP A 106 8.35 -16.23 -11.89
C ASP A 106 7.47 -15.25 -11.11
N PHE A 107 6.56 -14.54 -11.76
CA PHE A 107 5.61 -13.66 -11.07
C PHE A 107 4.79 -14.44 -10.05
N VAL A 108 4.56 -13.80 -8.92
CA VAL A 108 3.87 -14.39 -7.77
C VAL A 108 2.52 -13.72 -7.52
N THR A 109 1.63 -14.46 -6.88
CA THR A 109 0.33 -13.97 -6.44
C THR A 109 0.40 -13.48 -5.00
N HIS A 110 -0.59 -12.70 -4.59
CA HIS A 110 -0.76 -12.27 -3.19
C HIS A 110 -0.84 -13.45 -2.21
N GLN A 111 -1.34 -14.62 -2.65
CA GLN A 111 -1.36 -15.84 -1.84
C GLN A 111 0.04 -16.40 -1.63
N ALA A 112 0.89 -16.36 -2.65
CA ALA A 112 2.29 -16.79 -2.53
C ALA A 112 3.08 -15.88 -1.60
N ILE A 113 2.85 -14.56 -1.65
CA ILE A 113 3.41 -13.58 -0.70
C ILE A 113 2.94 -13.89 0.72
N HIS A 114 1.63 -14.12 0.92
CA HIS A 114 1.11 -14.47 2.26
C HIS A 114 1.80 -15.71 2.83
N THR A 115 1.84 -16.82 2.05
CA THR A 115 2.51 -18.06 2.47
C THR A 115 3.99 -17.84 2.74
N TYR A 116 4.67 -17.00 1.96
CA TYR A 116 6.07 -16.67 2.19
C TYR A 116 6.26 -15.93 3.52
N LEU A 117 5.44 -14.92 3.80
CA LEU A 117 5.54 -14.12 5.02
C LEU A 117 5.20 -14.95 6.26
N THR A 118 4.08 -15.71 6.23
CA THR A 118 3.63 -16.49 7.41
C THR A 118 4.43 -17.77 7.62
N ASP A 119 4.58 -18.61 6.60
CA ASP A 119 5.10 -19.97 6.77
C ASP A 119 6.63 -20.02 6.63
N TYR A 120 7.21 -19.16 5.79
CA TYR A 120 8.64 -19.16 5.55
C TYR A 120 9.39 -18.18 6.47
N ARG A 121 8.89 -16.94 6.60
CA ARG A 121 9.50 -15.94 7.46
C ARG A 121 9.00 -16.01 8.91
N GLY A 122 7.82 -16.56 9.15
CA GLY A 122 7.19 -16.61 10.47
C GLY A 122 6.68 -15.24 10.92
N ALA A 123 6.41 -14.35 9.97
CA ALA A 123 5.89 -13.02 10.25
C ALA A 123 4.47 -13.10 10.83
N GLU A 124 4.23 -12.37 11.89
CA GLU A 124 2.93 -12.25 12.52
C GLU A 124 2.44 -10.80 12.40
N LEU A 125 1.15 -10.65 12.11
CA LEU A 125 0.54 -9.33 12.13
C LEU A 125 0.41 -8.87 13.58
N PRO A 126 0.81 -7.62 13.88
CA PRO A 126 0.55 -7.06 15.20
C PRO A 126 -0.95 -7.10 15.51
N ASP A 127 -1.28 -7.41 16.76
CA ASP A 127 -2.67 -7.49 17.20
C ASP A 127 -3.39 -6.18 16.88
N ARG A 128 -4.48 -6.29 16.12
CA ARG A 128 -5.27 -5.12 15.71
C ARG A 128 -5.96 -4.42 16.87
N SER A 129 -6.03 -5.07 18.04
CA SER A 129 -6.64 -4.48 19.23
C SER A 129 -5.74 -3.42 19.88
N GLU A 130 -4.41 -3.59 19.83
CA GLU A 130 -3.50 -2.57 20.35
C GLU A 130 -3.50 -1.32 19.46
N GLY A 131 -3.83 -0.18 20.07
CA GLY A 131 -3.88 1.12 19.38
C GLY A 131 -5.04 1.28 18.40
N LEU A 132 -6.06 0.39 18.40
CA LEU A 132 -7.25 0.59 17.56
C LEU A 132 -8.01 1.85 17.97
N VAL A 133 -8.15 2.06 19.26
CA VAL A 133 -8.84 3.24 19.83
C VAL A 133 -8.07 4.49 19.44
N ASP A 134 -6.75 4.52 19.65
CA ASP A 134 -5.91 5.67 19.33
C ASP A 134 -5.99 6.05 17.84
N ARG A 135 -5.89 5.06 16.95
CA ARG A 135 -6.05 5.28 15.49
C ARG A 135 -7.45 5.80 15.11
N LYS A 136 -8.49 5.37 15.83
CA LYS A 136 -9.85 5.86 15.59
C LYS A 136 -10.02 7.28 16.12
N ILE A 137 -9.43 7.61 17.26
CA ILE A 137 -9.38 8.98 17.79
C ILE A 137 -8.68 9.89 16.76
N GLU A 138 -7.49 9.55 16.30
CA GLU A 138 -6.75 10.32 15.29
C GLU A 138 -7.55 10.53 13.99
N THR A 139 -8.29 9.51 13.57
CA THR A 139 -9.17 9.62 12.41
C THR A 139 -10.29 10.62 12.63
N LEU A 140 -10.90 10.62 13.80
CA LEU A 140 -11.96 11.56 14.18
C LEU A 140 -11.43 12.98 14.30
N GLU A 141 -10.28 13.19 14.95
CA GLU A 141 -9.63 14.50 15.08
C GLU A 141 -9.31 15.10 13.69
N ARG A 142 -8.79 14.29 12.77
CA ARG A 142 -8.53 14.72 11.38
C ARG A 142 -9.80 15.14 10.66
N LEU A 143 -10.91 14.41 10.83
CA LEU A 143 -12.20 14.77 10.26
C LEU A 143 -12.77 16.06 10.87
N GLN A 144 -12.65 16.24 12.19
CA GLN A 144 -13.04 17.46 12.88
C GLN A 144 -12.22 18.66 12.39
N GLY A 145 -10.90 18.53 12.32
CA GLY A 145 -9.99 19.58 11.81
C GLY A 145 -10.33 19.99 10.38
N ARG A 146 -10.61 19.01 9.50
CA ARG A 146 -11.02 19.30 8.12
C ARG A 146 -12.36 20.04 8.07
N THR A 147 -13.33 19.63 8.89
CA THR A 147 -14.65 20.26 8.94
C THR A 147 -14.55 21.70 9.49
N SER A 148 -13.75 21.93 10.53
CA SER A 148 -13.48 23.28 11.06
C SER A 148 -12.87 24.18 9.99
N ALA A 149 -11.84 23.73 9.28
CA ALA A 149 -11.18 24.52 8.24
C ALA A 149 -12.14 24.89 7.08
N VAL A 150 -12.98 23.94 6.65
CA VAL A 150 -14.01 24.22 5.62
C VAL A 150 -15.05 25.23 6.13
N THR A 151 -15.45 25.13 7.39
CA THR A 151 -16.42 26.05 8.01
C THR A 151 -15.83 27.45 8.13
N GLU A 152 -14.59 27.59 8.59
CA GLU A 152 -13.88 28.87 8.67
C GLU A 152 -13.77 29.54 7.30
N SER A 153 -13.31 28.81 6.27
CA SER A 153 -13.22 29.31 4.90
C SER A 153 -14.61 29.72 4.33
N THR A 154 -15.67 29.00 4.70
CA THR A 154 -17.04 29.34 4.30
C THR A 154 -17.48 30.63 4.94
N ILE A 155 -17.21 30.81 6.26
CA ILE A 155 -17.55 32.07 7.00
C ILE A 155 -16.77 33.23 6.39
N GLU A 156 -15.46 33.11 6.14
CA GLU A 156 -14.65 34.16 5.51
C GLU A 156 -15.21 34.57 4.14
N THR A 157 -15.64 33.60 3.35
CA THR A 157 -16.25 33.85 2.04
C THR A 157 -17.56 34.64 2.18
N LEU A 158 -18.40 34.28 3.15
CA LEU A 158 -19.67 34.96 3.40
C LEU A 158 -19.47 36.38 3.97
N VAL A 159 -18.48 36.58 4.84
CA VAL A 159 -18.09 37.93 5.34
C VAL A 159 -17.61 38.79 4.17
N SER A 160 -16.67 38.26 3.36
CA SER A 160 -16.12 38.98 2.22
C SER A 160 -17.19 39.35 1.17
N GLY A 161 -18.19 38.49 1.02
CA GLY A 161 -19.35 38.73 0.14
C GLY A 161 -20.43 39.66 0.74
N GLY A 162 -20.26 40.11 1.99
CA GLY A 162 -21.24 40.95 2.68
C GLY A 162 -22.54 40.25 3.06
N HIS A 163 -22.54 38.89 3.05
CA HIS A 163 -23.74 38.12 3.41
C HIS A 163 -23.94 37.98 4.91
N ILE A 164 -22.86 38.08 5.69
CA ILE A 164 -22.85 38.13 7.16
C ILE A 164 -21.99 39.27 7.65
N THR A 165 -22.26 39.73 8.88
CA THR A 165 -21.55 40.86 9.47
C THR A 165 -20.08 40.54 9.65
N ASP A 166 -19.17 41.48 9.31
CA ASP A 166 -17.74 41.38 9.56
C ASP A 166 -17.44 41.42 11.04
N ARG A 167 -17.01 40.29 11.61
CA ARG A 167 -16.63 40.08 13.01
C ARG A 167 -15.58 39.01 13.11
N ASP A 168 -14.88 38.96 14.23
CA ASP A 168 -13.98 37.84 14.56
C ASP A 168 -14.80 36.59 14.95
N TYR A 169 -14.85 35.61 14.07
CA TYR A 169 -15.55 34.35 14.26
C TYR A 169 -14.58 33.22 14.62
N GLN A 170 -14.91 32.47 15.67
CA GLN A 170 -14.20 31.25 16.05
C GLN A 170 -15.13 30.07 15.84
N VAL A 171 -14.58 29.02 15.19
CA VAL A 171 -15.34 27.78 14.93
C VAL A 171 -14.98 26.73 15.98
N PHE A 172 -16.01 26.21 16.65
CA PHE A 172 -15.88 25.07 17.56
C PHE A 172 -16.71 23.92 17.01
N LEU A 173 -16.09 22.74 16.97
CA LEU A 173 -16.73 21.53 16.48
C LEU A 173 -16.59 20.41 17.52
N ASP A 174 -17.69 20.00 18.11
CA ASP A 174 -17.77 18.84 19.00
C ASP A 174 -18.58 17.74 18.37
N VAL A 175 -18.02 16.53 18.36
CA VAL A 175 -18.77 15.33 17.97
C VAL A 175 -19.30 14.67 19.24
N ARG A 176 -20.62 14.55 19.33
CA ARG A 176 -21.32 14.01 20.50
C ARG A 176 -22.02 12.69 20.14
N VAL A 177 -22.02 11.77 21.09
CA VAL A 177 -22.69 10.48 20.99
C VAL A 177 -23.70 10.33 22.12
N VAL A 178 -24.93 9.98 21.79
CA VAL A 178 -25.95 9.67 22.75
C VAL A 178 -26.13 8.17 22.84
N CYS A 179 -26.01 7.63 24.05
CA CYS A 179 -26.28 6.21 24.29
C CYS A 179 -27.77 5.90 24.10
N GLY A 180 -28.09 4.97 23.20
CA GLY A 180 -29.47 4.58 22.93
C GLY A 180 -30.18 3.88 24.10
N ASP A 181 -29.42 3.26 25.02
CA ASP A 181 -29.99 2.50 26.14
C ASP A 181 -30.27 3.36 27.37
N CYS A 182 -29.37 4.28 27.73
CA CYS A 182 -29.47 5.09 28.94
C CYS A 182 -29.69 6.58 28.66
N GLY A 183 -29.61 7.04 27.43
CA GLY A 183 -29.77 8.45 27.04
C GLY A 183 -28.60 9.36 27.45
N THR A 184 -27.49 8.82 27.95
CA THR A 184 -26.33 9.61 28.34
C THR A 184 -25.65 10.18 27.12
N ASP A 185 -25.31 11.46 27.20
CA ASP A 185 -24.62 12.22 26.15
C ASP A 185 -23.11 12.36 26.49
N HIS A 186 -22.26 12.01 25.56
CA HIS A 186 -20.80 12.05 25.71
C HIS A 186 -20.17 12.84 24.55
N VAL A 187 -19.11 13.57 24.83
CA VAL A 187 -18.18 14.00 23.79
C VAL A 187 -17.40 12.78 23.33
N VAL A 188 -17.22 12.62 22.04
CA VAL A 188 -16.62 11.39 21.50
C VAL A 188 -15.20 11.14 22.02
N SER A 189 -14.43 12.21 22.27
CA SER A 189 -13.07 12.13 22.86
C SER A 189 -13.06 11.61 24.31
N ASP A 190 -14.18 11.76 25.04
CA ASP A 190 -14.30 11.31 26.44
C ASP A 190 -14.84 9.88 26.51
N LEU A 191 -15.37 9.36 25.41
CA LEU A 191 -15.94 8.02 25.31
C LEU A 191 -14.89 6.98 24.88
N LEU A 192 -13.87 7.38 24.12
CA LEU A 192 -12.83 6.54 23.55
C LEU A 192 -11.54 6.60 24.35
#